data_adb32dc758cfc10022b045b9b093b580
#
_entry.id   adb32dc758cfc10022b045b9b093b580
#
_cell.length_a   1.000
_cell.length_b   1.000
_cell.length_c   1.000
_cell.angle_alpha   90.00
_cell.angle_beta   90.00
_cell.angle_gamma   90.00
#
_symmetry.space_group_name_H-M   'P 1'
#
loop_
_entity.id
_entity.type
_entity.pdbx_description
1 polymer ?
#
loop_
_entity_poly.entity_id
_entity_poly.type
_entity_poly.pdbx_seq_one_letter_code
_entity_poly.pdbx_strand_id
1 'polypeptide(L)'
;MYEFDSRVRYSEVDHHGTMTVPALINYFQDCSTFQSEDLGIGTTVLKEEKRAWLLSYWQVILNRKPELGEKITIGTFATEFKGLFGNRNFYMKDADGKYLACANSVWAFINTCLLYTSPSPRDRG
;
A
#
# COMPACT_ATOMS: atom_id res chain seq x y z
N MET A 1 3.53 8.38 -11.14
CA MET A 1 4.29 8.03 -9.93
C MET A 1 4.03 9.03 -8.82
N TYR A 2 3.89 8.58 -7.61
CA TYR A 2 3.63 9.43 -6.46
C TYR A 2 4.66 9.13 -5.38
N GLU A 3 5.21 10.18 -4.76
CA GLU A 3 6.17 10.05 -3.66
C GLU A 3 5.80 11.00 -2.54
N PHE A 4 6.11 10.60 -1.31
CA PHE A 4 6.09 11.52 -0.18
C PHE A 4 7.26 11.20 0.75
N ASP A 5 7.68 12.21 1.50
CA ASP A 5 8.77 12.08 2.44
C ASP A 5 8.22 11.92 3.85
N SER A 6 8.93 11.17 4.66
CA SER A 6 8.57 10.99 6.05
C SER A 6 9.83 10.79 6.88
N ARG A 7 9.63 10.50 8.14
CA ARG A 7 10.69 10.22 9.09
C ARG A 7 10.19 9.10 9.99
N VAL A 8 11.04 8.12 10.24
CA VAL A 8 10.66 6.98 11.09
C VAL A 8 10.34 7.47 12.49
N ARG A 9 9.13 7.18 12.95
CA ARG A 9 8.60 7.63 14.24
C ARG A 9 8.78 6.57 15.30
N TYR A 10 8.81 7.02 16.56
CA TYR A 10 8.96 6.13 17.71
C TYR A 10 7.89 5.02 17.72
N SER A 11 6.66 5.36 17.33
CA SER A 11 5.55 4.41 17.30
C SER A 11 5.71 3.32 16.22
N GLU A 12 6.70 3.47 15.35
CA GLU A 12 6.88 2.57 14.19
C GLU A 12 8.05 1.62 14.34
N VAL A 13 8.76 1.70 15.46
CA VAL A 13 9.94 0.87 15.69
C VAL A 13 9.72 -0.14 16.81
N ASP A 14 10.53 -1.20 16.76
CA ASP A 14 10.54 -2.20 17.81
C ASP A 14 11.61 -1.86 18.88
N HIS A 15 11.89 -2.81 19.76
CA HIS A 15 12.87 -2.60 20.83
C HIS A 15 14.31 -2.49 20.33
N HIS A 16 14.57 -2.83 19.07
CA HIS A 16 15.87 -2.61 18.44
C HIS A 16 16.00 -1.21 17.82
N GLY A 17 14.93 -0.43 17.83
CA GLY A 17 14.95 0.91 17.24
C GLY A 17 14.82 0.90 15.71
N THR A 18 14.40 -0.20 15.12
CA THR A 18 14.20 -0.31 13.68
C THR A 18 12.72 -0.50 13.35
N MET A 19 12.32 -0.02 12.17
CA MET A 19 10.93 -0.07 11.73
C MET A 19 10.40 -1.50 11.66
N THR A 20 9.19 -1.70 12.16
CA THR A 20 8.51 -2.99 12.06
C THR A 20 7.98 -3.20 10.65
N VAL A 21 7.79 -4.47 10.26
CA VAL A 21 7.22 -4.79 8.94
C VAL A 21 5.78 -4.26 8.81
N PRO A 22 4.91 -4.39 9.81
CA PRO A 22 3.58 -3.76 9.72
C PRO A 22 3.63 -2.26 9.50
N ALA A 23 4.55 -1.54 10.14
CA ALA A 23 4.70 -0.10 9.92
C ALA A 23 5.15 0.20 8.49
N LEU A 24 6.07 -0.60 7.95
CA LEU A 24 6.52 -0.48 6.56
C LEU A 24 5.35 -0.62 5.59
N ILE A 25 4.53 -1.63 5.79
CA ILE A 25 3.36 -1.87 4.94
C ILE A 25 2.36 -0.72 5.06
N ASN A 26 2.18 -0.18 6.27
CA ASN A 26 1.30 0.98 6.47
C ASN A 26 1.76 2.19 5.66
N TYR A 27 3.07 2.43 5.56
CA TYR A 27 3.59 3.50 4.72
C TYR A 27 3.24 3.27 3.24
N PHE A 28 3.32 2.05 2.77
CA PHE A 28 2.97 1.73 1.39
C PHE A 28 1.47 1.93 1.15
N GLN A 29 0.64 1.52 2.09
CA GLN A 29 -0.82 1.73 1.98
C GLN A 29 -1.17 3.21 2.01
N ASP A 30 -0.52 3.97 2.89
CA ASP A 30 -0.72 5.42 2.95
C ASP A 30 -0.34 6.08 1.62
N CYS A 31 0.78 5.66 1.04
CA CYS A 31 1.24 6.20 -0.24
C CYS A 31 0.21 5.99 -1.34
N SER A 32 -0.34 4.79 -1.41
CA SER A 32 -1.39 4.46 -2.38
C SER A 32 -2.66 5.27 -2.12
N THR A 33 -3.05 5.42 -0.87
CA THR A 33 -4.22 6.18 -0.48
C THR A 33 -4.06 7.66 -0.82
N PHE A 34 -2.90 8.23 -0.53
CA PHE A 34 -2.64 9.65 -0.84
C PHE A 34 -2.69 9.90 -2.34
N GLN A 35 -2.12 9.01 -3.14
CA GLN A 35 -2.20 9.14 -4.58
C GLN A 35 -3.65 9.10 -5.06
N SER A 36 -4.44 8.16 -4.55
CA SER A 36 -5.84 8.03 -4.91
C SER A 36 -6.64 9.27 -4.54
N GLU A 37 -6.40 9.83 -3.35
CA GLU A 37 -7.06 11.07 -2.93
C GLU A 37 -6.69 12.24 -3.85
N ASP A 38 -5.42 12.36 -4.21
CA ASP A 38 -4.95 13.43 -5.10
C ASP A 38 -5.57 13.31 -6.49
N LEU A 39 -5.86 12.09 -6.94
CA LEU A 39 -6.50 11.86 -8.24
C LEU A 39 -8.03 11.98 -8.18
N GLY A 40 -8.61 12.22 -7.00
CA GLY A 40 -10.04 12.33 -6.85
C GLY A 40 -10.79 11.01 -6.89
N ILE A 41 -10.08 9.89 -6.72
CA ILE A 41 -10.69 8.55 -6.70
C ILE A 41 -10.44 7.88 -5.35
N GLY A 42 -10.40 8.68 -4.31
CA GLY A 42 -10.13 8.20 -2.96
C GLY A 42 -11.27 7.38 -2.38
N THR A 43 -11.07 6.91 -1.16
CA THR A 43 -11.97 5.99 -0.47
C THR A 43 -13.42 6.49 -0.42
N THR A 44 -13.62 7.78 -0.18
CA THR A 44 -14.95 8.37 -0.10
C THR A 44 -15.70 8.26 -1.42
N VAL A 45 -15.03 8.60 -2.53
CA VAL A 45 -15.65 8.53 -3.86
C VAL A 45 -15.99 7.08 -4.21
N LEU A 46 -15.08 6.16 -3.99
CA LEU A 46 -15.32 4.75 -4.27
C LEU A 46 -16.48 4.19 -3.44
N LYS A 47 -16.59 4.62 -2.19
CA LYS A 47 -17.65 4.18 -1.32
C LYS A 47 -19.03 4.69 -1.81
N GLU A 48 -19.10 5.92 -2.27
CA GLU A 48 -20.34 6.49 -2.82
C GLU A 48 -20.78 5.76 -4.07
N GLU A 49 -19.84 5.33 -4.89
CA GLU A 49 -20.12 4.57 -6.10
C GLU A 49 -20.29 3.08 -5.83
N LYS A 50 -20.18 2.67 -4.56
CA LYS A 50 -20.26 1.26 -4.14
C LYS A 50 -19.22 0.41 -4.84
N ARG A 51 -18.01 0.95 -4.92
CA ARG A 51 -16.83 0.29 -5.48
C ARG A 51 -15.74 0.27 -4.43
N ALA A 52 -14.85 -0.70 -4.54
CA ALA A 52 -13.71 -0.76 -3.66
C ALA A 52 -12.56 -1.55 -4.29
N TRP A 53 -11.34 -1.19 -3.92
CA TRP A 53 -10.16 -1.98 -4.22
C TRP A 53 -9.93 -2.92 -3.05
N LEU A 54 -9.89 -4.22 -3.33
CA LEU A 54 -9.51 -5.23 -2.35
C LEU A 54 -8.09 -5.67 -2.59
N LEU A 55 -7.28 -5.62 -1.56
CA LEU A 55 -5.94 -6.14 -1.61
C LEU A 55 -6.00 -7.66 -1.68
N SER A 56 -5.41 -8.22 -2.74
CA SER A 56 -5.40 -9.67 -2.94
C SER A 56 -4.07 -10.31 -2.60
N TYR A 57 -2.96 -9.55 -2.71
CA TYR A 57 -1.65 -10.15 -2.61
C TYR A 57 -0.58 -9.07 -2.36
N TRP A 58 0.37 -9.39 -1.47
CA TRP A 58 1.55 -8.58 -1.23
C TRP A 58 2.80 -9.44 -1.36
N GLN A 59 3.82 -8.87 -1.97
CA GLN A 59 5.16 -9.42 -1.92
C GLN A 59 6.12 -8.29 -1.56
N VAL A 60 6.87 -8.48 -0.48
CA VAL A 60 7.78 -7.46 0.02
C VAL A 60 9.20 -7.99 0.02
N ILE A 61 10.12 -7.20 -0.54
CA ILE A 61 11.54 -7.47 -0.49
C ILE A 61 12.15 -6.41 0.41
N LEU A 62 12.77 -6.83 1.48
CA LEU A 62 13.35 -5.95 2.48
C LEU A 62 14.87 -6.03 2.42
N ASN A 63 15.51 -4.90 2.09
CA ASN A 63 16.98 -4.81 2.06
C ASN A 63 17.54 -4.42 3.42
N ARG A 64 16.93 -3.41 4.05
CA ARG A 64 17.34 -2.91 5.35
C ARG A 64 16.15 -2.25 6.03
N LYS A 65 15.96 -2.51 7.31
CA LYS A 65 14.94 -1.82 8.09
C LYS A 65 15.46 -0.44 8.48
N PRO A 66 14.71 0.62 8.19
CA PRO A 66 15.14 1.96 8.61
C PRO A 66 15.08 2.11 10.11
N GLU A 67 15.95 2.99 10.63
CA GLU A 67 16.09 3.23 12.06
C GLU A 67 15.25 4.41 12.51
N LEU A 68 14.99 4.47 13.82
CA LEU A 68 14.27 5.58 14.43
C LEU A 68 14.89 6.92 14.04
N GLY A 69 14.06 7.83 13.56
CA GLY A 69 14.48 9.17 13.19
C GLY A 69 15.09 9.29 11.80
N GLU A 70 15.29 8.18 11.11
CA GLU A 70 15.84 8.20 9.75
C GLU A 70 14.85 8.82 8.77
N LYS A 71 15.35 9.66 7.87
CA LYS A 71 14.53 10.25 6.81
C LYS A 71 14.34 9.24 5.69
N ILE A 72 13.10 9.10 5.25
CA ILE A 72 12.73 8.12 4.24
C ILE A 72 11.84 8.77 3.19
N THR A 73 11.87 8.20 1.97
CA THR A 73 10.98 8.59 0.88
C THR A 73 10.22 7.34 0.45
N ILE A 74 8.91 7.46 0.37
CA ILE A 74 8.02 6.36 -0.01
C ILE A 74 7.40 6.70 -1.36
N GLY A 75 7.43 5.73 -2.29
CA GLY A 75 6.86 5.93 -3.60
C GLY A 75 5.99 4.78 -4.04
N THR A 76 5.09 5.07 -4.97
CA THR A 76 4.21 4.07 -5.57
C THR A 76 3.95 4.38 -7.03
N PHE A 77 3.75 3.33 -7.82
CA PHE A 77 3.31 3.46 -9.20
C PHE A 77 2.54 2.20 -9.61
N ALA A 78 1.53 2.41 -10.43
CA ALA A 78 0.76 1.31 -11.00
C ALA A 78 1.49 0.83 -12.26
N THR A 79 1.65 -0.48 -12.40
CA THR A 79 2.37 -1.05 -13.53
C THR A 79 1.44 -1.66 -14.55
N GLU A 80 0.29 -2.16 -14.14
CA GLU A 80 -0.56 -2.92 -15.03
C GLU A 80 -1.99 -2.96 -14.52
N PHE A 81 -2.93 -2.90 -15.47
CA PHE A 81 -4.35 -3.12 -15.20
C PHE A 81 -4.86 -4.11 -16.22
N LYS A 82 -5.48 -5.20 -15.74
CA LYS A 82 -6.12 -6.20 -16.58
C LYS A 82 -7.51 -6.46 -16.06
N GLY A 83 -8.52 -5.98 -16.78
CA GLY A 83 -9.90 -6.14 -16.35
C GLY A 83 -10.13 -5.50 -15.00
N LEU A 84 -10.48 -6.30 -14.00
CA LEU A 84 -10.76 -5.82 -12.65
C LEU A 84 -9.55 -5.91 -11.71
N PHE A 85 -8.36 -6.22 -12.23
CA PHE A 85 -7.16 -6.36 -11.42
C PHE A 85 -6.15 -5.28 -11.77
N GLY A 86 -5.43 -4.81 -10.76
CA GLY A 86 -4.34 -3.87 -10.93
C GLY A 86 -3.12 -4.28 -10.14
N ASN A 87 -1.95 -4.07 -10.72
CA ASN A 87 -0.67 -4.26 -10.04
C ASN A 87 -0.13 -2.90 -9.63
N ARG A 88 0.32 -2.82 -8.39
CA ARG A 88 0.93 -1.60 -7.87
C ARG A 88 2.22 -1.93 -7.16
N ASN A 89 3.26 -1.21 -7.53
CA ASN A 89 4.57 -1.35 -6.92
C ASN A 89 4.83 -0.22 -5.94
N PHE A 90 5.63 -0.52 -4.94
CA PHE A 90 6.02 0.41 -3.90
C PHE A 90 7.51 0.34 -3.68
N TYR A 91 8.08 1.42 -3.20
CA TYR A 91 9.47 1.44 -2.76
C TYR A 91 9.64 2.39 -1.58
N MET A 92 10.69 2.15 -0.82
CA MET A 92 11.12 3.04 0.25
C MET A 92 12.61 3.26 0.08
N LYS A 93 13.03 4.52 0.08
CA LYS A 93 14.43 4.92 -0.10
C LYS A 93 14.90 5.67 1.13
N ASP A 94 16.21 5.59 1.41
CA ASP A 94 16.82 6.42 2.43
C ASP A 94 17.17 7.80 1.88
N ALA A 95 17.80 8.65 2.70
CA ALA A 95 18.15 10.01 2.29
C ALA A 95 19.19 10.05 1.16
N ASP A 96 19.96 8.99 0.99
CA ASP A 96 20.95 8.86 -0.07
C ASP A 96 20.38 8.27 -1.35
N GLY A 97 19.09 7.96 -1.37
CA GLY A 97 18.43 7.39 -2.53
C GLY A 97 18.58 5.88 -2.66
N LYS A 98 19.11 5.21 -1.65
CA LYS A 98 19.24 3.75 -1.66
C LYS A 98 17.93 3.10 -1.27
N TYR A 99 17.58 2.02 -1.95
CA TYR A 99 16.33 1.32 -1.68
C TYR A 99 16.43 0.52 -0.37
N LEU A 100 15.54 0.84 0.55
CA LEU A 100 15.40 0.13 1.81
C LEU A 100 14.48 -1.08 1.65
N ALA A 101 13.42 -0.92 0.87
CA ALA A 101 12.45 -1.98 0.62
C ALA A 101 11.73 -1.73 -0.70
N CYS A 102 11.26 -2.81 -1.30
CA CYS A 102 10.39 -2.77 -2.47
C CYS A 102 9.24 -3.73 -2.25
N ALA A 103 8.09 -3.41 -2.83
CA ALA A 103 6.92 -4.28 -2.71
C ALA A 103 6.11 -4.27 -3.99
N ASN A 104 5.42 -5.38 -4.21
CA ASN A 104 4.43 -5.50 -5.26
C ASN A 104 3.11 -5.91 -4.62
N SER A 105 2.02 -5.32 -5.07
CA SER A 105 0.69 -5.66 -4.60
C SER A 105 -0.24 -5.86 -5.77
N VAL A 106 -1.18 -6.79 -5.62
CA VAL A 106 -2.24 -7.05 -6.59
C VAL A 106 -3.56 -6.70 -5.92
N TRP A 107 -4.37 -5.91 -6.62
CA TRP A 107 -5.64 -5.40 -6.12
C TRP A 107 -6.77 -5.83 -7.06
N ALA A 108 -7.91 -6.15 -6.49
CA ALA A 108 -9.13 -6.43 -7.24
C ALA A 108 -10.12 -5.28 -7.04
N PHE A 109 -10.64 -4.75 -8.15
CA PHE A 109 -11.65 -3.68 -8.12
C PHE A 109 -13.04 -4.34 -8.15
N ILE A 110 -13.80 -4.16 -7.10
CA ILE A 110 -15.07 -4.86 -6.90
C ILE A 110 -16.22 -3.87 -6.69
N ASN A 111 -17.43 -4.39 -6.89
CA ASN A 111 -18.66 -3.70 -6.52
C ASN A 111 -19.05 -4.15 -5.11
N THR A 112 -19.06 -3.21 -4.16
CA THR A 112 -19.31 -3.55 -2.76
C THR A 112 -20.73 -4.06 -2.51
N CYS A 113 -21.69 -3.73 -3.36
CA CYS A 113 -23.02 -4.32 -3.27
C CYS A 113 -22.98 -5.83 -3.48
N LEU A 114 -22.19 -6.27 -4.46
CA LEU A 114 -22.03 -7.70 -4.72
C LEU A 114 -21.34 -8.41 -3.57
N LEU A 115 -20.39 -7.72 -2.93
CA LEU A 115 -19.68 -8.29 -1.79
C LEU A 115 -20.63 -8.69 -0.66
N TYR A 116 -21.64 -7.88 -0.39
CA TYR A 116 -22.59 -8.13 0.70
C TYR A 116 -23.72 -9.08 0.31
N THR A 117 -23.99 -9.25 -0.97
CA THR A 117 -25.09 -10.10 -1.44
C THR A 117 -24.65 -11.45 -1.96
N SER A 118 -23.37 -11.60 -2.24
CA SER A 118 -22.82 -12.86 -2.75
C SER A 118 -22.66 -13.88 -1.62
N PRO A 119 -22.76 -15.17 -1.92
CA PRO A 119 -22.42 -16.20 -0.97
C PRO A 119 -20.98 -16.08 -0.51
N SER A 120 -20.68 -16.58 0.68
CA SER A 120 -19.32 -16.63 1.17
C SER A 120 -18.42 -17.41 0.20
N PRO A 121 -17.18 -17.03 0.00
CA PRO A 121 -16.25 -17.80 -0.83
C PRO A 121 -16.15 -19.28 -0.42
N ARG A 122 -16.31 -19.59 0.86
CA ARG A 122 -16.29 -20.97 1.33
C ARG A 122 -17.47 -21.76 0.81
N ASP A 123 -18.61 -21.13 0.63
CA ASP A 123 -19.81 -21.79 0.14
C ASP A 123 -19.69 -22.15 -1.33
N ARG A 124 -18.82 -21.50 -2.03
CA ARG A 124 -18.59 -21.76 -3.43
C ARG A 124 -17.52 -22.81 -3.68
N GLY A 125 -16.96 -23.32 -2.64
CA GLY A 125 -15.98 -24.38 -2.75
C GLY A 125 -14.60 -24.02 -2.55
#